data_179615a149708524fd82fd6a88b3b8d7
#
_entry.id   179615a149708524fd82fd6a88b3b8d7
#
_cell.length_a   1.000
_cell.length_b   1.000
_cell.length_c   1.000
_cell.angle_alpha   90.00
_cell.angle_beta   90.00
_cell.angle_gamma   90.00
#
_symmetry.space_group_name_H-M   'P 1'
#
loop_
_entity.id
_entity.type
_entity.pdbx_description
1 polymer ?
#
loop_
_entity_poly.entity_id
_entity_poly.type
_entity_poly.pdbx_seq_one_letter_code
_entity_poly.pdbx_strand_id
1 'polypeptide(L)'
;MGIKEKYISILSILFLFITVYSVFEDKLENIEHRVIINEEQMFRPSDWGWLQRTFPYYQYDKSAQIEAVKEAQRMRRLQKSSLTNVPWEFVGPENIGGRISDIEFDPNNSNIVYAGASTGGVFKSTDKGNTWFPIFDEMSILPCGDIAVDPKNPNVIFVGTGEPNGSHNNMPGAGIFKSTDGGNSWSFAGLENTAQIGRILIDPTNTDNIFVAAIGSNFALHPERGVFKSTDGGNSWENKLFISDSTGAIDIVMDPTNPDFLLAAMWQRLRRPDFSQSESSFGPTGGLFKSTDGGETWKKLDTENGLPSEDDKIGRIGLALCSSKPNVIYALYNDGGSYAGLFVTSDYGENWTQTDLDGEIFNGTSTFSWYFGQIRVKPDDPNTVYPLDVAFMRSTDGGETFPIIYGYGGPSELHVDHHALAFAPDDPDYLISGNDGGINISVDGGEHW
;
A
#
# COMPACT_ATOMS: atom_id res chain seq x y z
N MET A 1 -59.39 32.07 15.79
CA MET A 1 -58.89 30.76 15.32
C MET A 1 -60.02 29.74 15.49
N GLY A 2 -60.63 29.31 14.40
CA GLY A 2 -61.85 28.50 14.44
C GLY A 2 -61.52 27.04 14.82
N ILE A 3 -62.54 26.37 15.35
CA ILE A 3 -62.41 24.97 15.81
C ILE A 3 -61.83 24.07 14.73
N LYS A 4 -62.07 24.31 13.46
CA LYS A 4 -61.52 23.57 12.31
C LYS A 4 -59.98 23.71 12.20
N GLU A 5 -59.40 24.87 12.46
CA GLU A 5 -57.94 25.09 12.38
C GLU A 5 -57.19 24.38 13.51
N LYS A 6 -57.81 24.25 14.70
CA LYS A 6 -57.23 23.46 15.79
C LYS A 6 -57.18 21.96 15.49
N TYR A 7 -58.22 21.42 14.83
CA TYR A 7 -58.22 20.00 14.45
C TYR A 7 -57.18 19.70 13.33
N ILE A 8 -57.00 20.61 12.37
CA ILE A 8 -55.97 20.45 11.32
C ILE A 8 -54.55 20.50 11.93
N SER A 9 -54.29 21.40 12.88
CA SER A 9 -52.98 21.44 13.57
C SER A 9 -52.72 20.18 14.38
N ILE A 10 -53.70 19.65 15.10
CA ILE A 10 -53.57 18.43 15.89
C ILE A 10 -53.32 17.21 14.98
N LEU A 11 -54.07 17.09 13.87
CA LEU A 11 -53.86 16.03 12.86
C LEU A 11 -52.48 16.10 12.21
N SER A 12 -51.97 17.28 11.89
CA SER A 12 -50.64 17.47 11.31
C SER A 12 -49.54 17.10 12.30
N ILE A 13 -49.68 17.42 13.58
CA ILE A 13 -48.77 17.05 14.64
C ILE A 13 -48.79 15.52 14.85
N LEU A 14 -50.00 14.92 14.87
CA LEU A 14 -50.13 13.46 15.00
C LEU A 14 -49.51 12.71 13.83
N PHE A 15 -49.71 13.21 12.59
CA PHE A 15 -49.10 12.65 11.39
C PHE A 15 -47.59 12.77 11.42
N LEU A 16 -47.03 13.90 11.92
CA LEU A 16 -45.58 14.07 12.08
C LEU A 16 -45.03 13.09 13.13
N PHE A 17 -45.75 12.89 14.24
CA PHE A 17 -45.35 11.92 15.27
C PHE A 17 -45.38 10.48 14.76
N ILE A 18 -46.41 10.10 13.97
CA ILE A 18 -46.52 8.77 13.38
C ILE A 18 -45.42 8.55 12.36
N THR A 19 -45.08 9.56 11.52
CA THR A 19 -44.00 9.45 10.53
C THR A 19 -42.61 9.37 11.22
N VAL A 20 -42.37 10.15 12.26
CA VAL A 20 -41.16 10.08 13.04
C VAL A 20 -41.05 8.73 13.77
N TYR A 21 -42.15 8.24 14.34
CA TYR A 21 -42.20 6.96 15.04
C TYR A 21 -41.93 5.79 14.06
N SER A 22 -42.56 5.77 12.87
CA SER A 22 -42.32 4.72 11.86
C SER A 22 -40.90 4.74 11.32
N VAL A 23 -40.30 5.91 11.15
CA VAL A 23 -38.88 6.01 10.76
C VAL A 23 -37.95 5.54 11.88
N PHE A 24 -38.35 5.74 13.15
CA PHE A 24 -37.59 5.22 14.30
C PHE A 24 -37.80 3.70 14.48
N GLU A 25 -39.02 3.19 14.30
CA GLU A 25 -39.28 1.73 14.29
C GLU A 25 -38.54 1.01 13.16
N ASP A 26 -38.58 1.51 11.93
CA ASP A 26 -37.80 0.95 10.81
C ASP A 26 -36.29 0.94 11.09
N LYS A 27 -35.76 1.95 11.79
CA LYS A 27 -34.36 1.96 12.23
C LYS A 27 -34.11 0.99 13.39
N LEU A 28 -35.04 0.87 14.33
CA LEU A 28 -34.93 -0.05 15.47
C LEU A 28 -35.12 -1.51 15.03
N GLU A 29 -36.08 -1.83 14.15
CA GLU A 29 -36.21 -3.17 13.57
C GLU A 29 -34.96 -3.58 12.77
N ASN A 30 -34.36 -2.66 12.01
CA ASN A 30 -33.08 -2.90 11.35
C ASN A 30 -31.92 -3.09 12.34
N ILE A 31 -32.01 -2.57 13.55
CA ILE A 31 -31.02 -2.79 14.61
C ILE A 31 -31.26 -4.14 15.28
N GLU A 32 -32.51 -4.51 15.60
CA GLU A 32 -32.82 -5.79 16.25
C GLU A 32 -32.55 -7.01 15.36
N HIS A 33 -32.73 -6.92 14.05
CA HIS A 33 -32.43 -8.01 13.13
C HIS A 33 -30.92 -8.23 12.86
N ARG A 34 -30.07 -7.36 13.37
CA ARG A 34 -28.61 -7.43 13.14
C ARG A 34 -27.77 -7.85 14.35
N VAL A 35 -28.38 -7.94 15.53
CA VAL A 35 -27.67 -8.38 16.74
C VAL A 35 -28.15 -9.77 17.15
N ILE A 36 -28.05 -10.76 16.25
CA ILE A 36 -27.84 -12.12 16.69
C ILE A 36 -26.29 -12.29 16.79
N ILE A 37 -25.70 -11.61 17.76
CA ILE A 37 -24.44 -12.06 18.32
C ILE A 37 -24.81 -13.33 19.06
N ASN A 38 -24.41 -14.47 18.53
CA ASN A 38 -24.39 -15.70 19.29
C ASN A 38 -23.56 -15.39 20.55
N GLU A 39 -24.18 -15.39 21.74
CA GLU A 39 -23.52 -15.04 23.02
C GLU A 39 -22.30 -15.93 23.34
N GLU A 40 -22.08 -16.99 22.54
CA GLU A 40 -20.93 -17.87 22.62
C GLU A 40 -19.69 -17.40 21.83
N GLN A 41 -19.80 -16.43 20.95
CA GLN A 41 -18.62 -15.84 20.29
C GLN A 41 -18.07 -14.68 21.11
N MET A 42 -17.18 -14.96 22.02
CA MET A 42 -16.32 -13.93 22.61
C MET A 42 -15.50 -13.31 21.49
N PHE A 43 -15.68 -12.00 21.26
CA PHE A 43 -14.86 -11.25 20.32
C PHE A 43 -13.38 -11.40 20.69
N ARG A 44 -12.56 -11.75 19.71
CA ARG A 44 -11.11 -11.78 19.88
C ARG A 44 -10.61 -10.33 20.00
N PRO A 45 -9.53 -10.06 20.72
CA PRO A 45 -8.95 -8.71 20.77
C PRO A 45 -8.72 -8.09 19.38
N SER A 46 -8.44 -8.92 18.38
CA SER A 46 -8.29 -8.53 16.97
C SER A 46 -9.56 -7.95 16.35
N ASP A 47 -10.73 -8.26 16.87
CA ASP A 47 -12.01 -7.82 16.30
C ASP A 47 -12.35 -6.39 16.71
N TRP A 48 -11.65 -5.85 17.69
CA TRP A 48 -11.86 -4.48 18.18
C TRP A 48 -11.71 -3.43 17.06
N GLY A 49 -10.68 -3.55 16.25
CA GLY A 49 -10.47 -2.64 15.11
C GLY A 49 -11.58 -2.74 14.06
N TRP A 50 -12.14 -3.94 13.85
CA TRP A 50 -13.30 -4.14 12.99
C TRP A 50 -14.55 -3.51 13.60
N LEU A 51 -14.82 -3.77 14.88
CA LEU A 51 -15.97 -3.21 15.58
C LEU A 51 -15.97 -1.67 15.55
N GLN A 52 -14.81 -1.04 15.80
CA GLN A 52 -14.69 0.41 15.72
C GLN A 52 -15.05 0.97 14.34
N ARG A 53 -14.66 0.28 13.26
CA ARG A 53 -14.87 0.72 11.89
C ARG A 53 -16.28 0.44 11.37
N THR A 54 -16.99 -0.49 12.00
CA THR A 54 -18.29 -0.97 11.53
C THR A 54 -19.44 -0.61 12.46
N PHE A 55 -19.15 -0.04 13.66
CA PHE A 55 -20.18 0.40 14.60
C PHE A 55 -21.01 1.57 14.01
N PRO A 56 -22.32 1.60 14.22
CA PRO A 56 -23.15 0.65 14.98
C PRO A 56 -23.73 -0.50 14.15
N TYR A 57 -23.52 -0.52 12.82
CA TYR A 57 -24.23 -1.41 11.90
C TYR A 57 -23.48 -2.68 11.53
N TYR A 58 -22.25 -2.89 12.07
CA TYR A 58 -21.35 -4.00 11.75
C TYR A 58 -21.07 -4.16 10.24
N GLN A 59 -21.19 -3.06 9.51
CA GLN A 59 -20.87 -2.95 8.10
C GLN A 59 -19.83 -1.85 7.92
N TYR A 60 -18.78 -2.15 7.17
CA TYR A 60 -17.79 -1.15 6.83
C TYR A 60 -18.38 -0.16 5.82
N ASP A 61 -18.57 1.08 6.25
CA ASP A 61 -19.02 2.16 5.37
C ASP A 61 -17.81 2.92 4.86
N LYS A 62 -17.40 2.58 3.64
CA LYS A 62 -16.29 3.22 2.96
C LYS A 62 -16.62 4.67 2.58
N SER A 63 -17.88 4.98 2.26
CA SER A 63 -18.31 6.33 1.89
C SER A 63 -18.16 7.30 3.04
N ALA A 64 -18.39 6.86 4.27
CA ALA A 64 -18.24 7.68 5.48
C ALA A 64 -16.80 8.21 5.65
N GLN A 65 -15.78 7.39 5.32
CA GLN A 65 -14.39 7.83 5.38
C GLN A 65 -14.09 8.90 4.33
N ILE A 66 -14.51 8.68 3.08
CA ILE A 66 -14.30 9.64 1.99
C ILE A 66 -15.01 10.96 2.30
N GLU A 67 -16.24 10.92 2.82
CA GLU A 67 -16.95 12.12 3.24
C GLU A 67 -16.26 12.82 4.41
N ALA A 68 -15.70 12.09 5.37
CA ALA A 68 -14.92 12.67 6.46
C ALA A 68 -13.65 13.38 5.96
N VAL A 69 -12.94 12.80 4.98
CA VAL A 69 -11.78 13.44 4.32
C VAL A 69 -12.21 14.73 3.59
N LYS A 70 -13.28 14.69 2.81
CA LYS A 70 -13.83 15.87 2.13
C LYS A 70 -14.24 16.97 3.10
N GLU A 71 -14.89 16.59 4.21
CA GLU A 71 -15.28 17.54 5.24
C GLU A 71 -14.07 18.15 5.97
N ALA A 72 -13.04 17.35 6.28
CA ALA A 72 -11.79 17.85 6.85
C ALA A 72 -11.10 18.84 5.93
N GLN A 73 -11.05 18.59 4.63
CA GLN A 73 -10.53 19.53 3.62
C GLN A 73 -11.37 20.83 3.57
N ARG A 74 -12.70 20.72 3.64
CA ARG A 74 -13.58 21.87 3.69
C ARG A 74 -13.34 22.71 4.94
N MET A 75 -13.22 22.08 6.11
CA MET A 75 -12.95 22.76 7.37
C MET A 75 -11.60 23.47 7.36
N ARG A 76 -10.54 22.87 6.87
CA ARG A 76 -9.22 23.51 6.72
C ARG A 76 -9.29 24.77 5.85
N ARG A 77 -10.02 24.75 4.74
CA ARG A 77 -10.21 25.96 3.89
C ARG A 77 -10.95 27.06 4.63
N LEU A 78 -11.92 26.73 5.46
CA LEU A 78 -12.67 27.71 6.26
C LEU A 78 -11.84 28.28 7.42
N GLN A 79 -11.01 27.44 8.06
CA GLN A 79 -10.15 27.86 9.18
C GLN A 79 -9.04 28.82 8.75
N LYS A 80 -8.56 28.76 7.51
CA LYS A 80 -7.65 29.78 6.96
C LYS A 80 -8.25 31.20 6.97
N SER A 81 -9.57 31.33 7.19
CA SER A 81 -10.30 32.61 7.23
C SER A 81 -10.79 33.04 8.62
N SER A 82 -10.72 32.19 9.65
CA SER A 82 -11.20 32.52 10.99
C SER A 82 -10.18 32.12 12.05
N LEU A 83 -9.68 33.10 12.74
CA LEU A 83 -8.62 33.06 13.69
C LEU A 83 -9.04 32.56 15.07
N THR A 84 -8.39 31.50 15.55
CA THR A 84 -7.73 31.58 16.85
C THR A 84 -6.33 31.05 16.64
N ASN A 85 -5.34 31.93 16.54
CA ASN A 85 -3.92 31.57 16.56
C ASN A 85 -3.58 31.03 17.95
N VAL A 86 -3.96 29.80 18.23
CA VAL A 86 -3.29 29.03 19.30
C VAL A 86 -2.18 28.27 18.56
N PRO A 87 -0.93 28.70 18.67
CA PRO A 87 0.18 27.98 18.06
C PRO A 87 0.29 26.61 18.71
N TRP A 88 0.33 25.58 17.90
CA TRP A 88 0.74 24.27 18.37
C TRP A 88 2.25 24.29 18.53
N GLU A 89 2.74 23.91 19.71
CA GLU A 89 4.17 23.76 19.98
C GLU A 89 4.49 22.26 19.99
N PHE A 90 5.50 21.87 19.22
CA PHE A 90 6.00 20.49 19.24
C PHE A 90 6.83 20.30 20.51
N VAL A 91 6.42 19.38 21.38
CA VAL A 91 7.06 19.07 22.65
C VAL A 91 7.76 17.70 22.67
N GLY A 92 7.95 17.10 21.49
CA GLY A 92 8.62 15.80 21.32
C GLY A 92 7.68 14.60 21.51
N PRO A 93 8.24 13.38 21.50
CA PRO A 93 9.67 13.06 21.41
C PRO A 93 10.26 13.35 20.01
N GLU A 94 11.54 13.76 19.94
CA GLU A 94 12.23 14.06 18.68
C GLU A 94 13.14 12.91 18.21
N ASN A 95 13.35 11.92 19.07
CA ASN A 95 14.29 10.82 18.87
C ASN A 95 13.60 9.47 18.70
N ILE A 96 12.32 9.45 18.42
CA ILE A 96 11.56 8.24 18.12
C ILE A 96 11.15 8.31 16.65
N GLY A 97 11.69 7.41 15.83
CA GLY A 97 11.28 7.23 14.46
C GLY A 97 9.87 6.63 14.36
N GLY A 98 9.35 6.57 13.15
CA GLY A 98 8.09 5.92 12.81
C GLY A 98 8.27 5.06 11.59
N ARG A 99 7.35 4.14 11.35
CA ARG A 99 7.40 3.25 10.19
C ARG A 99 7.44 4.03 8.89
N ILE A 100 8.43 3.72 8.07
CA ILE A 100 8.59 4.22 6.70
C ILE A 100 8.16 3.11 5.75
N SER A 101 7.10 3.37 5.00
CA SER A 101 6.48 2.41 4.07
C SER A 101 7.10 2.44 2.68
N ASP A 102 7.69 3.58 2.28
CA ASP A 102 8.33 3.75 0.99
C ASP A 102 9.43 4.81 1.01
N ILE A 103 10.42 4.66 0.11
CA ILE A 103 11.52 5.61 -0.12
C ILE A 103 11.76 5.70 -1.62
N GLU A 104 11.82 6.93 -2.14
CA GLU A 104 12.05 7.19 -3.55
C GLU A 104 13.10 8.30 -3.74
N PHE A 105 14.10 8.06 -4.58
CA PHE A 105 15.05 9.08 -5.00
C PHE A 105 14.50 9.90 -6.17
N ASP A 106 14.90 11.17 -6.24
CA ASP A 106 14.83 11.90 -7.49
C ASP A 106 15.77 11.20 -8.51
N PRO A 107 15.26 10.70 -9.63
CA PRO A 107 16.05 9.92 -10.58
C PRO A 107 17.21 10.67 -11.23
N ASN A 108 17.21 12.00 -11.14
CA ASN A 108 18.22 12.88 -11.73
C ASN A 108 19.12 13.57 -10.70
N ASN A 109 18.82 13.43 -9.39
CA ASN A 109 19.55 14.10 -8.33
C ASN A 109 19.49 13.32 -7.01
N SER A 110 20.48 12.50 -6.73
CA SER A 110 20.56 11.67 -5.52
C SER A 110 20.55 12.46 -4.19
N ASN A 111 20.74 13.78 -4.21
CA ASN A 111 20.58 14.59 -3.00
C ASN A 111 19.10 14.72 -2.59
N ILE A 112 18.17 14.56 -3.53
CA ILE A 112 16.73 14.66 -3.26
C ILE A 112 16.16 13.27 -3.05
N VAL A 113 15.56 13.07 -1.87
CA VAL A 113 14.93 11.81 -1.49
C VAL A 113 13.57 12.11 -0.86
N TYR A 114 12.61 11.26 -1.13
CA TYR A 114 11.28 11.28 -0.54
C TYR A 114 11.09 10.04 0.33
N ALA A 115 10.44 10.21 1.47
CA ALA A 115 10.10 9.10 2.37
C ALA A 115 8.61 9.17 2.73
N GLY A 116 7.91 8.09 2.50
CA GLY A 116 6.52 7.89 2.87
C GLY A 116 6.41 7.23 4.23
N ALA A 117 5.82 7.93 5.19
CA ALA A 117 5.51 7.33 6.48
C ALA A 117 4.14 6.66 6.45
N SER A 118 4.02 5.50 7.07
CA SER A 118 2.80 4.68 7.05
C SER A 118 1.55 5.44 7.51
N THR A 119 1.71 6.41 8.43
CA THR A 119 0.62 7.27 8.93
C THR A 119 1.01 8.74 9.07
N GLY A 120 2.27 9.10 8.75
CA GLY A 120 2.86 10.40 9.03
C GLY A 120 2.99 11.34 7.83
N GLY A 121 2.47 10.96 6.66
CA GLY A 121 2.60 11.76 5.45
C GLY A 121 3.91 11.49 4.70
N VAL A 122 4.34 12.47 3.92
CA VAL A 122 5.54 12.40 3.09
C VAL A 122 6.56 13.43 3.55
N PHE A 123 7.81 12.99 3.64
CA PHE A 123 8.97 13.81 3.99
C PHE A 123 9.91 13.91 2.79
N LYS A 124 10.62 15.03 2.70
CA LYS A 124 11.63 15.29 1.68
C LYS A 124 12.97 15.60 2.33
N SER A 125 14.02 15.00 1.78
CA SER A 125 15.42 15.38 2.03
C SER A 125 15.99 16.07 0.82
N THR A 126 16.98 16.98 1.02
CA THR A 126 17.77 17.63 -0.03
C THR A 126 19.27 17.43 0.18
N ASP A 127 19.63 16.52 1.08
CA ASP A 127 21.02 16.22 1.50
C ASP A 127 21.28 14.71 1.62
N LYS A 128 20.74 13.94 0.65
CA LYS A 128 20.88 12.46 0.60
C LYS A 128 20.31 11.74 1.82
N GLY A 129 19.24 12.27 2.44
CA GLY A 129 18.59 11.59 3.57
C GLY A 129 19.15 11.95 4.95
N ASN A 130 20.09 12.93 5.04
CA ASN A 130 20.63 13.32 6.35
C ASN A 130 19.66 14.19 7.15
N THR A 131 18.88 15.05 6.48
CA THR A 131 17.81 15.84 7.14
C THR A 131 16.52 15.75 6.35
N TRP A 132 15.38 15.83 7.07
CA TRP A 132 14.06 15.62 6.52
C TRP A 132 13.09 16.72 6.93
N PHE A 133 12.22 17.15 6.00
CA PHE A 133 11.11 18.06 6.29
C PHE A 133 9.80 17.53 5.73
N PRO A 134 8.68 17.68 6.47
CA PRO A 134 7.38 17.26 6.02
C PRO A 134 6.92 18.13 4.85
N ILE A 135 6.34 17.48 3.83
CA ILE A 135 5.80 18.16 2.64
C ILE A 135 4.34 17.80 2.36
N PHE A 136 3.71 16.98 3.22
CA PHE A 136 2.35 16.48 3.00
C PHE A 136 1.38 16.78 4.15
N ASP A 137 1.80 17.49 5.19
CA ASP A 137 1.04 17.74 6.43
C ASP A 137 -0.27 18.52 6.21
N GLU A 138 -0.35 19.31 5.12
CA GLU A 138 -1.57 20.05 4.77
C GLU A 138 -2.67 19.13 4.18
N MET A 139 -2.38 17.86 3.91
CA MET A 139 -3.37 16.93 3.38
C MET A 139 -4.26 16.37 4.51
N SER A 140 -5.50 16.07 4.15
CA SER A 140 -6.48 15.50 5.10
C SER A 140 -6.32 14.01 5.30
N ILE A 141 -5.45 13.36 4.52
CA ILE A 141 -5.12 11.95 4.57
C ILE A 141 -3.60 11.83 4.48
N LEU A 142 -3.00 11.20 5.48
CA LEU A 142 -1.55 11.13 5.62
C LEU A 142 -0.96 9.73 5.32
N PRO A 143 -1.67 8.60 5.53
CA PRO A 143 -1.09 7.28 5.27
C PRO A 143 -0.54 7.19 3.86
N CYS A 144 0.76 6.85 3.74
CA CYS A 144 1.46 6.70 2.49
C CYS A 144 1.64 5.22 2.16
N GLY A 145 1.33 4.85 0.92
CA GLY A 145 1.56 3.51 0.39
C GLY A 145 2.78 3.45 -0.52
N ASP A 146 2.87 4.38 -1.47
CA ASP A 146 3.95 4.42 -2.46
C ASP A 146 4.16 5.86 -2.99
N ILE A 147 5.37 6.17 -3.41
CA ILE A 147 5.77 7.45 -3.98
C ILE A 147 6.41 7.18 -5.34
N ALA A 148 6.05 7.96 -6.35
CA ALA A 148 6.71 7.91 -7.66
C ALA A 148 7.10 9.30 -8.14
N VAL A 149 8.33 9.43 -8.60
CA VAL A 149 8.88 10.66 -9.16
C VAL A 149 8.99 10.52 -10.68
N ASP A 150 8.48 11.51 -11.42
CA ASP A 150 8.54 11.51 -12.89
C ASP A 150 10.01 11.61 -13.37
N PRO A 151 10.53 10.60 -14.09
CA PRO A 151 11.94 10.55 -14.49
C PRO A 151 12.33 11.64 -15.51
N LYS A 152 11.38 12.23 -16.21
CA LYS A 152 11.63 13.34 -17.14
C LYS A 152 11.44 14.72 -16.50
N ASN A 153 10.60 14.80 -15.47
CA ASN A 153 10.33 16.03 -14.75
C ASN A 153 10.18 15.77 -13.25
N PRO A 154 11.26 15.75 -12.47
CA PRO A 154 11.23 15.42 -11.04
C PRO A 154 10.41 16.39 -10.16
N ASN A 155 9.91 17.49 -10.71
CA ASN A 155 8.91 18.30 -10.02
C ASN A 155 7.53 17.67 -9.99
N VAL A 156 7.28 16.67 -10.86
CA VAL A 156 6.04 15.90 -10.86
C VAL A 156 6.23 14.66 -9.98
N ILE A 157 5.41 14.59 -8.93
CA ILE A 157 5.47 13.53 -7.94
C ILE A 157 4.06 13.00 -7.71
N PHE A 158 3.92 11.70 -7.62
CA PHE A 158 2.68 11.03 -7.23
C PHE A 158 2.83 10.37 -5.86
N VAL A 159 1.79 10.48 -5.04
CA VAL A 159 1.67 9.79 -3.76
C VAL A 159 0.41 8.95 -3.77
N GLY A 160 0.59 7.65 -3.65
CA GLY A 160 -0.48 6.69 -3.39
C GLY A 160 -0.76 6.61 -1.91
N THR A 161 -2.00 6.92 -1.50
CA THR A 161 -2.35 6.92 -0.08
C THR A 161 -2.91 5.59 0.39
N GLY A 162 -2.81 5.35 1.72
CA GLY A 162 -3.20 4.11 2.37
C GLY A 162 -2.08 3.08 2.40
N GLU A 163 -1.70 2.63 3.59
CA GLU A 163 -0.63 1.65 3.75
C GLU A 163 -1.03 0.27 3.22
N PRO A 164 -0.32 -0.30 2.23
CA PRO A 164 -0.63 -1.59 1.63
C PRO A 164 -0.18 -2.78 2.49
N ASN A 165 0.78 -2.56 3.40
CA ASN A 165 1.29 -3.59 4.29
C ASN A 165 0.21 -3.96 5.29
N GLY A 166 -0.28 -5.20 5.19
CA GLY A 166 -1.53 -5.59 5.80
C GLY A 166 -1.50 -5.80 7.32
N SER A 167 -1.52 -4.76 8.16
CA SER A 167 -1.60 -4.91 9.61
C SER A 167 -3.02 -4.82 10.19
N HIS A 168 -3.16 -5.00 11.51
CA HIS A 168 -4.43 -4.78 12.22
C HIS A 168 -4.89 -3.32 12.18
N ASN A 169 -3.94 -2.41 12.09
CA ASN A 169 -4.15 -0.97 12.25
C ASN A 169 -3.96 -0.20 10.94
N ASN A 170 -4.03 -0.86 9.79
CA ASN A 170 -3.92 -0.19 8.51
C ASN A 170 -4.90 0.97 8.42
N MET A 171 -4.35 2.13 8.16
CA MET A 171 -5.13 3.31 7.87
C MET A 171 -5.38 3.36 6.35
N PRO A 172 -6.63 3.35 5.93
CA PRO A 172 -6.95 3.49 4.52
C PRO A 172 -6.61 4.89 4.01
N GLY A 173 -6.28 4.96 2.75
CA GLY A 173 -6.06 6.20 2.00
C GLY A 173 -7.33 6.70 1.30
N ALA A 174 -7.13 7.69 0.43
CA ALA A 174 -8.16 8.29 -0.40
C ALA A 174 -7.65 8.52 -1.84
N GLY A 175 -6.98 7.51 -2.40
CA GLY A 175 -6.49 7.54 -3.78
C GLY A 175 -5.13 8.20 -3.94
N ILE A 176 -4.95 8.84 -5.11
CA ILE A 176 -3.68 9.41 -5.56
C ILE A 176 -3.68 10.92 -5.38
N PHE A 177 -2.54 11.45 -4.94
CA PHE A 177 -2.23 12.88 -4.94
C PHE A 177 -1.05 13.16 -5.85
N LYS A 178 -1.08 14.32 -6.54
CA LYS A 178 -0.06 14.77 -7.49
C LYS A 178 0.47 16.13 -7.08
N SER A 179 1.79 16.27 -7.07
CA SER A 179 2.49 17.56 -7.08
C SER A 179 3.06 17.83 -8.48
N THR A 180 3.19 19.09 -8.83
CA THR A 180 3.89 19.56 -10.06
C THR A 180 4.97 20.59 -9.74
N ASP A 181 5.29 20.77 -8.46
CA ASP A 181 6.21 21.78 -7.95
C ASP A 181 7.22 21.21 -6.92
N GLY A 182 7.56 19.93 -7.06
CA GLY A 182 8.54 19.26 -6.21
C GLY A 182 8.07 19.02 -4.78
N GLY A 183 6.76 18.88 -4.57
CA GLY A 183 6.15 18.60 -3.27
C GLY A 183 5.74 19.85 -2.48
N ASN A 184 5.84 21.07 -3.05
CA ASN A 184 5.41 22.29 -2.36
C ASN A 184 3.90 22.43 -2.28
N SER A 185 3.17 21.87 -3.24
CA SER A 185 1.72 21.79 -3.23
C SER A 185 1.20 20.49 -3.84
N TRP A 186 0.00 20.08 -3.42
CA TRP A 186 -0.59 18.80 -3.79
C TRP A 186 -2.03 18.96 -4.25
N SER A 187 -2.40 18.22 -5.29
CA SER A 187 -3.77 18.13 -5.81
C SER A 187 -4.21 16.66 -5.82
N PHE A 188 -5.50 16.45 -5.60
CA PHE A 188 -6.10 15.13 -5.75
C PHE A 188 -6.10 14.72 -7.23
N ALA A 189 -5.67 13.49 -7.53
CA ALA A 189 -5.48 12.95 -8.87
C ALA A 189 -6.29 11.65 -9.12
N GLY A 190 -7.35 11.39 -8.36
CA GLY A 190 -8.28 10.28 -8.60
C GLY A 190 -8.06 9.04 -7.75
N LEU A 191 -8.76 7.97 -8.09
CA LEU A 191 -8.73 6.66 -7.42
C LEU A 191 -9.13 6.72 -5.93
N GLU A 192 -10.03 7.63 -5.55
CA GLU A 192 -10.42 7.88 -4.15
C GLU A 192 -10.95 6.64 -3.42
N ASN A 193 -11.44 5.68 -4.16
CA ASN A 193 -12.06 4.49 -3.59
C ASN A 193 -11.15 3.26 -3.53
N THR A 194 -9.91 3.33 -3.97
CA THR A 194 -8.98 2.19 -3.94
C THR A 194 -8.47 1.85 -2.54
N ALA A 195 -8.64 2.73 -1.58
CA ALA A 195 -8.28 2.62 -0.17
C ALA A 195 -6.77 2.40 0.11
N GLN A 196 -6.08 1.55 -0.64
CA GLN A 196 -4.65 1.26 -0.41
C GLN A 196 -3.94 1.08 -1.74
N ILE A 197 -2.86 1.82 -1.91
CA ILE A 197 -2.00 1.77 -3.10
C ILE A 197 -0.72 1.03 -2.76
N GLY A 198 -0.41 -0.02 -3.53
CA GLY A 198 0.78 -0.84 -3.35
C GLY A 198 2.00 -0.36 -4.11
N ARG A 199 1.78 0.15 -5.33
CA ARG A 199 2.84 0.63 -6.21
C ARG A 199 2.31 1.61 -7.26
N ILE A 200 3.13 2.60 -7.62
CA ILE A 200 2.93 3.51 -8.74
C ILE A 200 4.13 3.40 -9.68
N LEU A 201 3.89 3.19 -10.96
CA LEU A 201 4.92 3.19 -11.98
C LEU A 201 4.64 4.29 -13.01
N ILE A 202 5.66 5.04 -13.37
CA ILE A 202 5.62 6.03 -14.45
C ILE A 202 6.46 5.50 -15.61
N ASP A 203 5.86 5.42 -16.80
CA ASP A 203 6.56 5.00 -18.00
C ASP A 203 7.68 6.00 -18.36
N PRO A 204 8.96 5.61 -18.29
CA PRO A 204 10.07 6.53 -18.53
C PRO A 204 10.16 6.98 -20.00
N THR A 205 9.49 6.30 -20.92
CA THR A 205 9.45 6.69 -22.34
C THR A 205 8.31 7.65 -22.65
N ASN A 206 7.20 7.57 -21.89
CA ASN A 206 6.05 8.47 -21.97
C ASN A 206 5.41 8.69 -20.59
N THR A 207 5.79 9.74 -19.87
CA THR A 207 5.36 9.99 -18.49
C THR A 207 3.89 10.37 -18.32
N ASP A 208 3.12 10.48 -19.41
CA ASP A 208 1.66 10.50 -19.35
C ASP A 208 1.05 9.12 -19.06
N ASN A 209 1.81 8.03 -19.32
CA ASN A 209 1.41 6.67 -18.99
C ASN A 209 1.83 6.36 -17.54
N ILE A 210 0.85 6.09 -16.69
CA ILE A 210 1.07 5.78 -15.28
C ILE A 210 0.27 4.53 -14.92
N PHE A 211 0.88 3.62 -14.17
CA PHE A 211 0.25 2.42 -13.67
C PHE A 211 0.18 2.45 -12.16
N VAL A 212 -0.94 1.99 -11.60
CA VAL A 212 -1.17 1.93 -10.16
C VAL A 212 -1.64 0.53 -9.77
N ALA A 213 -0.88 -0.12 -8.91
CA ALA A 213 -1.28 -1.34 -8.23
C ALA A 213 -2.12 -0.97 -7.00
N ALA A 214 -3.41 -1.28 -7.02
CA ALA A 214 -4.34 -0.98 -5.94
C ALA A 214 -4.85 -2.27 -5.28
N ILE A 215 -4.59 -2.42 -3.98
CA ILE A 215 -5.09 -3.55 -3.19
C ILE A 215 -6.59 -3.42 -2.93
N GLY A 216 -7.08 -2.19 -2.81
CA GLY A 216 -8.43 -1.92 -2.39
C GLY A 216 -8.61 -2.00 -0.86
N SER A 217 -9.85 -2.01 -0.39
CA SER A 217 -10.14 -2.08 1.04
C SER A 217 -9.85 -3.46 1.61
N ASN A 218 -9.10 -3.53 2.71
CA ASN A 218 -8.88 -4.78 3.44
C ASN A 218 -10.14 -5.29 4.16
N PHE A 219 -11.15 -4.44 4.36
CA PHE A 219 -12.29 -4.72 5.23
C PHE A 219 -13.62 -4.87 4.48
N ALA A 220 -13.65 -4.61 3.18
CA ALA A 220 -14.87 -4.69 2.37
C ALA A 220 -14.59 -5.26 0.99
N LEU A 221 -15.54 -6.03 0.46
CA LEU A 221 -15.59 -6.37 -0.95
C LEU A 221 -15.85 -5.10 -1.76
N HIS A 222 -15.03 -4.85 -2.77
CA HIS A 222 -15.16 -3.66 -3.60
C HIS A 222 -14.47 -3.84 -4.95
N PRO A 223 -15.06 -3.38 -6.07
CA PRO A 223 -14.48 -3.56 -7.40
C PRO A 223 -13.29 -2.62 -7.71
N GLU A 224 -13.06 -1.57 -6.92
CA GLU A 224 -11.94 -0.66 -7.16
C GLU A 224 -10.63 -1.23 -6.61
N ARG A 225 -10.17 -2.30 -7.27
CA ARG A 225 -8.96 -3.09 -6.99
C ARG A 225 -8.31 -3.49 -8.31
N GLY A 226 -7.03 -3.82 -8.27
CA GLY A 226 -6.30 -4.32 -9.42
C GLY A 226 -5.32 -3.31 -9.98
N VAL A 227 -5.06 -3.37 -11.28
CA VAL A 227 -4.14 -2.43 -11.95
C VAL A 227 -4.94 -1.38 -12.69
N PHE A 228 -4.67 -0.12 -12.35
CA PHE A 228 -5.21 1.05 -13.03
C PHE A 228 -4.15 1.68 -13.91
N LYS A 229 -4.55 2.19 -15.07
CA LYS A 229 -3.69 2.91 -16.02
C LYS A 229 -4.26 4.30 -16.28
N SER A 230 -3.40 5.29 -16.28
CA SER A 230 -3.64 6.61 -16.87
C SER A 230 -2.81 6.74 -18.14
N THR A 231 -3.31 7.51 -19.12
CA THR A 231 -2.60 7.89 -20.36
C THR A 231 -2.57 9.40 -20.54
N ASP A 232 -2.93 10.15 -19.49
CA ASP A 232 -3.07 11.62 -19.51
C ASP A 232 -2.40 12.27 -18.27
N GLY A 233 -1.35 11.63 -17.75
CA GLY A 233 -0.58 12.16 -16.63
C GLY A 233 -1.34 12.13 -15.30
N GLY A 234 -2.25 11.18 -15.10
CA GLY A 234 -3.00 10.98 -13.87
C GLY A 234 -4.27 11.83 -13.76
N ASN A 235 -4.78 12.41 -14.87
CA ASN A 235 -6.04 13.14 -14.87
C ASN A 235 -7.26 12.21 -14.96
N SER A 236 -7.10 11.05 -15.60
CA SER A 236 -8.12 10.01 -15.65
C SER A 236 -7.50 8.61 -15.54
N TRP A 237 -8.30 7.63 -15.10
CA TRP A 237 -7.84 6.28 -14.82
C TRP A 237 -8.80 5.23 -15.38
N GLU A 238 -8.25 4.15 -15.92
CA GLU A 238 -8.98 2.98 -16.38
C GLU A 238 -8.47 1.73 -15.66
N ASN A 239 -9.38 0.87 -15.19
CA ASN A 239 -9.00 -0.42 -14.59
C ASN A 239 -8.68 -1.41 -15.70
N LYS A 240 -7.41 -1.80 -15.83
CA LYS A 240 -6.89 -2.69 -16.86
C LYS A 240 -6.75 -4.15 -16.40
N LEU A 241 -6.72 -4.39 -15.09
CA LEU A 241 -6.70 -5.74 -14.54
C LEU A 241 -7.56 -5.82 -13.28
N PHE A 242 -8.75 -6.37 -13.44
CA PHE A 242 -9.67 -6.67 -12.35
C PHE A 242 -9.94 -8.17 -12.29
N ILE A 243 -9.79 -8.79 -11.13
CA ILE A 243 -10.01 -10.23 -10.93
C ILE A 243 -11.27 -10.49 -10.12
N SER A 244 -11.38 -9.87 -8.95
CA SER A 244 -12.53 -10.01 -8.07
C SER A 244 -12.63 -8.87 -7.05
N ASP A 245 -13.77 -8.75 -6.38
CA ASP A 245 -14.00 -7.76 -5.31
C ASP A 245 -13.10 -7.96 -4.06
N SER A 246 -12.34 -9.06 -4.00
CA SER A 246 -11.41 -9.36 -2.90
C SER A 246 -9.95 -9.43 -3.33
N THR A 247 -9.65 -9.35 -4.64
CA THR A 247 -8.29 -9.49 -5.18
C THR A 247 -7.82 -8.18 -5.79
N GLY A 248 -6.77 -7.60 -5.22
CA GLY A 248 -6.14 -6.39 -5.72
C GLY A 248 -4.70 -6.61 -6.13
N ALA A 249 -4.07 -5.61 -6.74
CA ALA A 249 -2.65 -5.61 -7.05
C ALA A 249 -1.85 -5.06 -5.87
N ILE A 250 -0.82 -5.80 -5.43
CA ILE A 250 0.08 -5.36 -4.36
C ILE A 250 1.37 -4.78 -4.91
N ASP A 251 1.85 -5.32 -6.01
CA ASP A 251 3.10 -4.89 -6.64
C ASP A 251 2.99 -4.97 -8.16
N ILE A 252 3.78 -4.18 -8.86
CA ILE A 252 3.88 -4.16 -10.31
C ILE A 252 5.28 -3.72 -10.72
N VAL A 253 5.84 -4.35 -11.74
CA VAL A 253 7.13 -3.97 -12.34
C VAL A 253 6.98 -3.80 -13.85
N MET A 254 7.82 -2.92 -14.42
CA MET A 254 7.84 -2.60 -15.83
C MET A 254 9.29 -2.62 -16.34
N ASP A 255 9.52 -3.11 -17.54
CA ASP A 255 10.81 -2.94 -18.19
C ASP A 255 10.99 -1.46 -18.59
N PRO A 256 11.97 -0.75 -18.03
CA PRO A 256 12.16 0.67 -18.31
C PRO A 256 12.62 0.94 -19.75
N THR A 257 13.08 -0.11 -20.48
CA THR A 257 13.52 -0.02 -21.87
C THR A 257 12.44 -0.46 -22.87
N ASN A 258 11.44 -1.21 -22.37
CA ASN A 258 10.29 -1.69 -23.14
C ASN A 258 9.01 -1.66 -22.27
N PRO A 259 8.37 -0.49 -22.10
CA PRO A 259 7.21 -0.33 -21.23
C PRO A 259 5.96 -1.14 -21.62
N ASP A 260 5.97 -1.79 -22.79
CA ASP A 260 4.92 -2.75 -23.16
C ASP A 260 4.96 -4.00 -22.26
N PHE A 261 6.13 -4.30 -21.67
CA PHE A 261 6.27 -5.42 -20.76
C PHE A 261 6.01 -4.99 -19.31
N LEU A 262 5.02 -5.64 -18.68
CA LEU A 262 4.71 -5.48 -17.25
C LEU A 262 4.42 -6.85 -16.60
N LEU A 263 4.75 -6.93 -15.31
CA LEU A 263 4.27 -8.00 -14.43
C LEU A 263 3.54 -7.38 -13.24
N ALA A 264 2.37 -7.91 -12.91
CA ALA A 264 1.57 -7.51 -11.76
C ALA A 264 1.36 -8.67 -10.80
N ALA A 265 1.58 -8.42 -9.51
CA ALA A 265 1.35 -9.35 -8.41
C ALA A 265 -0.05 -9.11 -7.83
N MET A 266 -0.96 -10.05 -8.08
CA MET A 266 -2.33 -10.00 -7.59
C MET A 266 -2.46 -10.77 -6.29
N TRP A 267 -3.08 -10.14 -5.30
CA TRP A 267 -3.23 -10.68 -3.95
C TRP A 267 -4.70 -10.71 -3.53
N GLN A 268 -5.22 -11.92 -3.26
CA GLN A 268 -6.55 -12.06 -2.66
C GLN A 268 -6.47 -11.80 -1.16
N ARG A 269 -7.09 -10.69 -0.74
CA ARG A 269 -7.09 -10.30 0.66
C ARG A 269 -8.42 -9.66 1.06
N LEU A 270 -9.02 -10.26 2.07
CA LEU A 270 -10.18 -9.68 2.76
C LEU A 270 -10.12 -10.05 4.24
N ARG A 271 -9.92 -9.06 5.08
CA ARG A 271 -9.84 -9.26 6.52
C ARG A 271 -11.23 -9.32 7.12
N ARG A 272 -11.56 -10.42 7.74
CA ARG A 272 -12.81 -10.66 8.45
C ARG A 272 -12.55 -11.01 9.91
N PRO A 273 -13.50 -10.69 10.84
CA PRO A 273 -13.38 -11.05 12.24
C PRO A 273 -13.30 -12.57 12.52
N ASP A 274 -13.93 -13.36 11.65
CA ASP A 274 -14.03 -14.82 11.73
C ASP A 274 -12.81 -15.56 11.17
N PHE A 275 -11.87 -14.84 10.53
CA PHE A 275 -10.64 -15.42 9.98
C PHE A 275 -9.41 -14.95 10.76
N SER A 276 -8.41 -15.83 10.88
CA SER A 276 -7.08 -15.42 11.33
C SER A 276 -6.42 -14.50 10.28
N GLN A 277 -5.34 -13.81 10.67
CA GLN A 277 -4.60 -12.96 9.74
C GLN A 277 -4.09 -13.75 8.54
N SER A 278 -3.48 -14.92 8.79
CA SER A 278 -2.97 -15.80 7.74
C SER A 278 -4.08 -16.29 6.81
N GLU A 279 -5.21 -16.77 7.37
CA GLU A 279 -6.34 -17.27 6.59
C GLU A 279 -7.01 -16.21 5.72
N SER A 280 -6.90 -14.94 6.07
CA SER A 280 -7.40 -13.81 5.28
C SER A 280 -6.38 -13.21 4.31
N SER A 281 -5.20 -13.82 4.18
CA SER A 281 -4.06 -13.27 3.45
C SER A 281 -3.60 -14.12 2.26
N PHE A 282 -4.41 -15.08 1.82
CA PHE A 282 -4.17 -15.86 0.61
C PHE A 282 -5.49 -16.28 -0.06
N GLY A 283 -5.41 -16.70 -1.32
CA GLY A 283 -6.56 -17.25 -2.02
C GLY A 283 -6.27 -17.59 -3.49
N PRO A 284 -7.13 -18.39 -4.14
CA PRO A 284 -6.88 -18.97 -5.46
C PRO A 284 -6.87 -17.92 -6.59
N THR A 285 -7.38 -16.73 -6.36
CA THR A 285 -7.42 -15.66 -7.38
C THR A 285 -6.18 -14.78 -7.37
N GLY A 286 -5.25 -14.98 -6.43
CA GLY A 286 -3.92 -14.40 -6.44
C GLY A 286 -3.00 -14.98 -7.53
N GLY A 287 -1.80 -14.43 -7.66
CA GLY A 287 -0.77 -14.89 -8.59
C GLY A 287 -0.15 -13.78 -9.43
N LEU A 288 0.75 -14.17 -10.33
CA LEU A 288 1.39 -13.25 -11.28
C LEU A 288 0.60 -13.14 -12.56
N PHE A 289 0.53 -11.92 -13.08
CA PHE A 289 -0.09 -11.60 -14.36
C PHE A 289 0.90 -10.82 -15.23
N LYS A 290 1.02 -11.20 -16.49
CA LYS A 290 1.94 -10.62 -17.46
C LYS A 290 1.17 -9.88 -18.54
N SER A 291 1.65 -8.69 -18.89
CA SER A 291 1.26 -7.94 -20.09
C SER A 291 2.48 -7.76 -21.00
N THR A 292 2.23 -7.71 -22.32
CA THR A 292 3.22 -7.44 -23.37
C THR A 292 2.71 -6.39 -24.36
N ASP A 293 1.67 -5.65 -23.97
CA ASP A 293 1.01 -4.63 -24.79
C ASP A 293 0.73 -3.33 -24.00
N GLY A 294 1.62 -3.01 -23.05
CA GLY A 294 1.51 -1.80 -22.27
C GLY A 294 0.33 -1.82 -21.28
N GLY A 295 0.00 -3.00 -20.77
CA GLY A 295 -1.04 -3.17 -19.76
C GLY A 295 -2.46 -3.18 -20.31
N GLU A 296 -2.65 -3.30 -21.63
CA GLU A 296 -3.99 -3.37 -22.21
C GLU A 296 -4.63 -4.75 -22.01
N THR A 297 -3.83 -5.82 -22.11
CA THR A 297 -4.27 -7.20 -21.82
C THR A 297 -3.31 -7.90 -20.87
N TRP A 298 -3.84 -8.87 -20.10
CA TRP A 298 -3.09 -9.56 -19.07
C TRP A 298 -3.33 -11.08 -19.13
N LYS A 299 -2.24 -11.86 -19.03
CA LYS A 299 -2.27 -13.32 -18.92
C LYS A 299 -1.76 -13.75 -17.56
N LYS A 300 -2.52 -14.60 -16.84
CA LYS A 300 -2.03 -15.25 -15.61
C LYS A 300 -0.90 -16.20 -15.95
N LEU A 301 0.15 -16.18 -15.15
CA LEU A 301 1.24 -17.16 -15.17
C LEU A 301 0.97 -18.23 -14.12
N ASP A 302 1.35 -19.47 -14.43
CA ASP A 302 1.01 -20.64 -13.61
C ASP A 302 2.11 -21.72 -13.63
N THR A 303 1.75 -22.97 -13.36
CA THR A 303 2.66 -24.12 -13.35
C THR A 303 3.32 -24.41 -14.70
N GLU A 304 2.70 -24.01 -15.82
CA GLU A 304 3.33 -24.15 -17.15
C GLU A 304 4.54 -23.23 -17.25
N ASN A 305 4.56 -22.15 -16.49
CA ASN A 305 5.68 -21.22 -16.38
C ASN A 305 6.67 -21.59 -15.26
N GLY A 306 6.43 -22.67 -14.48
CA GLY A 306 7.28 -23.07 -13.36
C GLY A 306 6.94 -22.35 -12.02
N LEU A 307 5.78 -21.72 -11.91
CA LEU A 307 5.29 -21.04 -10.72
C LEU A 307 4.35 -21.94 -9.88
N PRO A 308 4.05 -21.58 -8.61
CA PRO A 308 3.09 -22.30 -7.79
C PRO A 308 1.70 -22.42 -8.43
N SER A 309 1.00 -23.51 -8.14
CA SER A 309 -0.34 -23.79 -8.65
C SER A 309 -1.43 -22.98 -7.93
N GLU A 310 -2.63 -22.92 -8.52
CA GLU A 310 -3.80 -22.32 -7.85
C GLU A 310 -4.26 -23.07 -6.61
N ASP A 311 -3.89 -24.34 -6.48
CA ASP A 311 -4.18 -25.17 -5.29
C ASP A 311 -3.22 -24.83 -4.13
N ASP A 312 -2.09 -24.16 -4.41
CA ASP A 312 -1.20 -23.68 -3.39
C ASP A 312 -1.77 -22.43 -2.71
N LYS A 313 -1.33 -22.17 -1.50
CA LYS A 313 -1.70 -20.96 -0.79
C LYS A 313 -0.92 -19.78 -1.36
N ILE A 314 -1.52 -19.05 -2.30
CA ILE A 314 -0.91 -17.86 -2.88
C ILE A 314 -1.31 -16.64 -2.05
N GLY A 315 -0.36 -16.11 -1.29
CA GLY A 315 -0.48 -14.89 -0.51
C GLY A 315 0.10 -13.67 -1.24
N ARG A 316 0.79 -12.82 -0.48
CA ARG A 316 1.50 -11.67 -1.02
C ARG A 316 2.67 -12.12 -1.89
N ILE A 317 2.87 -11.44 -3.02
CA ILE A 317 4.03 -11.63 -3.89
C ILE A 317 4.75 -10.29 -4.02
N GLY A 318 6.04 -10.25 -3.70
CA GLY A 318 6.90 -9.11 -3.99
C GLY A 318 7.63 -9.31 -5.31
N LEU A 319 7.79 -8.24 -6.08
CA LEU A 319 8.45 -8.24 -7.38
C LEU A 319 9.69 -7.35 -7.37
N ALA A 320 10.76 -7.80 -8.05
CA ALA A 320 11.94 -6.98 -8.32
C ALA A 320 12.47 -7.26 -9.71
N LEU A 321 12.60 -6.20 -10.52
CA LEU A 321 13.18 -6.24 -11.87
C LEU A 321 14.52 -5.52 -11.86
N CYS A 322 15.58 -6.15 -12.40
CA CYS A 322 16.90 -5.53 -12.48
C CYS A 322 16.95 -4.53 -13.66
N SER A 323 17.15 -3.24 -13.35
CA SER A 323 17.10 -2.17 -14.37
C SER A 323 18.17 -2.33 -15.46
N SER A 324 19.38 -2.80 -15.12
CA SER A 324 20.44 -3.04 -16.11
C SER A 324 20.24 -4.32 -16.93
N LYS A 325 19.36 -5.22 -16.47
CA LYS A 325 19.05 -6.49 -17.13
C LYS A 325 17.57 -6.85 -16.95
N PRO A 326 16.64 -6.14 -17.63
CA PRO A 326 15.20 -6.20 -17.34
C PRO A 326 14.54 -7.57 -17.56
N ASN A 327 15.19 -8.48 -18.27
CA ASN A 327 14.74 -9.86 -18.41
C ASN A 327 14.97 -10.70 -17.14
N VAL A 328 15.77 -10.22 -16.17
CA VAL A 328 15.95 -10.87 -14.87
C VAL A 328 15.00 -10.25 -13.86
N ILE A 329 14.07 -11.07 -13.38
CA ILE A 329 13.01 -10.65 -12.46
C ILE A 329 12.87 -11.69 -11.36
N TYR A 330 12.73 -11.21 -10.14
CA TYR A 330 12.49 -12.03 -8.95
C TYR A 330 11.05 -11.89 -8.47
N ALA A 331 10.48 -12.99 -8.00
CA ALA A 331 9.15 -13.05 -7.38
C ALA A 331 9.24 -13.79 -6.04
N LEU A 332 9.03 -13.06 -4.95
CA LEU A 332 9.03 -13.58 -3.58
C LEU A 332 7.60 -13.96 -3.20
N TYR A 333 7.34 -15.26 -3.13
CA TYR A 333 6.03 -15.81 -2.81
C TYR A 333 5.87 -16.05 -1.30
N ASN A 334 4.68 -15.73 -0.79
CA ASN A 334 4.26 -16.02 0.57
C ASN A 334 2.94 -16.81 0.56
N ASP A 335 2.72 -17.65 1.59
CA ASP A 335 1.55 -18.53 1.71
C ASP A 335 0.41 -17.93 2.57
N GLY A 336 0.46 -16.62 2.80
CA GLY A 336 -0.44 -15.91 3.70
C GLY A 336 0.04 -15.83 5.14
N GLY A 337 1.08 -16.56 5.54
CA GLY A 337 1.69 -16.51 6.86
C GLY A 337 3.20 -16.44 6.78
N SER A 338 3.81 -17.26 5.94
CA SER A 338 5.25 -17.45 5.86
C SER A 338 5.75 -17.35 4.43
N TYR A 339 7.06 -17.28 4.29
CA TYR A 339 7.76 -17.43 3.02
C TYR A 339 7.41 -18.77 2.37
N ALA A 340 7.09 -18.75 1.06
CA ALA A 340 6.69 -19.93 0.29
C ALA A 340 7.64 -20.25 -0.89
N GLY A 341 8.55 -19.35 -1.23
CA GLY A 341 9.57 -19.57 -2.25
C GLY A 341 9.99 -18.28 -2.93
N LEU A 342 11.24 -18.26 -3.36
CA LEU A 342 11.78 -17.25 -4.26
C LEU A 342 11.91 -17.85 -5.66
N PHE A 343 11.37 -17.17 -6.64
CA PHE A 343 11.41 -17.58 -8.04
C PHE A 343 12.14 -16.52 -8.86
N VAL A 344 12.94 -16.96 -9.82
CA VAL A 344 13.66 -16.09 -10.75
C VAL A 344 13.36 -16.47 -12.19
N THR A 345 13.20 -15.49 -13.04
CA THR A 345 13.18 -15.63 -14.50
C THR A 345 14.36 -14.88 -15.11
N SER A 346 14.82 -15.32 -16.26
CA SER A 346 15.80 -14.62 -17.11
C SER A 346 15.32 -14.47 -18.56
N ASP A 347 14.02 -14.67 -18.81
CA ASP A 347 13.41 -14.66 -20.13
C ASP A 347 12.04 -13.93 -20.14
N TYR A 348 11.92 -12.85 -19.34
CA TYR A 348 10.70 -12.05 -19.26
C TYR A 348 9.47 -12.84 -18.77
N GLY A 349 9.70 -13.78 -17.83
CA GLY A 349 8.63 -14.53 -17.18
C GLY A 349 8.02 -15.65 -18.03
N GLU A 350 8.68 -16.08 -19.11
CA GLU A 350 8.24 -17.27 -19.84
C GLU A 350 8.50 -18.53 -19.00
N ASN A 351 9.67 -18.59 -18.36
CA ASN A 351 10.04 -19.68 -17.47
C ASN A 351 10.57 -19.15 -16.15
N TRP A 352 10.14 -19.76 -15.06
CA TRP A 352 10.57 -19.44 -13.70
C TRP A 352 11.23 -20.64 -13.05
N THR A 353 12.27 -20.40 -12.27
CA THR A 353 12.97 -21.41 -11.50
C THR A 353 12.99 -20.98 -10.04
N GLN A 354 12.63 -21.90 -9.14
CA GLN A 354 12.78 -21.65 -7.72
C GLN A 354 14.25 -21.63 -7.34
N THR A 355 14.66 -20.63 -6.60
CA THR A 355 15.96 -20.49 -5.94
C THR A 355 15.78 -20.55 -4.43
N ASP A 356 16.83 -20.34 -3.62
CA ASP A 356 16.76 -20.51 -2.16
C ASP A 356 16.17 -21.88 -1.74
N LEU A 357 16.65 -22.96 -2.39
CA LEU A 357 16.11 -24.30 -2.18
C LEU A 357 16.34 -24.84 -0.76
N ASP A 358 17.33 -24.32 -0.06
CA ASP A 358 17.62 -24.63 1.35
C ASP A 358 16.74 -23.83 2.31
N GLY A 359 15.97 -22.87 1.81
CA GLY A 359 15.02 -22.05 2.57
C GLY A 359 15.68 -21.10 3.56
N GLU A 360 16.84 -20.53 3.21
CA GLU A 360 17.59 -19.63 4.10
C GLU A 360 16.81 -18.35 4.39
N ILE A 361 16.01 -17.84 3.43
CA ILE A 361 15.12 -16.70 3.66
C ILE A 361 14.18 -16.98 4.84
N PHE A 362 13.67 -18.21 4.99
CA PHE A 362 12.79 -18.58 6.10
C PHE A 362 13.43 -18.35 7.47
N ASN A 363 14.75 -18.50 7.59
CA ASN A 363 15.46 -18.27 8.84
C ASN A 363 15.49 -16.79 9.26
N GLY A 364 15.40 -15.87 8.31
CA GLY A 364 15.41 -14.42 8.54
C GLY A 364 14.03 -13.78 8.45
N THR A 365 13.00 -14.53 8.04
CA THR A 365 11.63 -14.06 7.91
C THR A 365 10.80 -14.35 9.16
N SER A 366 9.69 -13.68 9.25
CA SER A 366 8.69 -13.89 10.29
C SER A 366 7.53 -14.75 9.78
N THR A 367 6.63 -15.11 10.68
CA THR A 367 5.30 -15.65 10.31
C THR A 367 4.34 -14.54 9.87
N PHE A 368 4.86 -13.36 9.53
CA PHE A 368 4.11 -12.16 9.13
C PHE A 368 4.43 -11.73 7.70
N SER A 369 4.79 -12.65 6.81
CA SER A 369 5.14 -12.34 5.42
C SER A 369 4.02 -11.66 4.62
N TRP A 370 2.76 -11.77 5.08
CA TRP A 370 1.65 -10.96 4.58
C TRP A 370 1.83 -9.47 4.88
N TYR A 371 2.66 -9.12 5.86
CA TYR A 371 2.96 -7.75 6.27
C TYR A 371 4.21 -7.21 5.59
N PHE A 372 5.25 -8.03 5.51
CA PHE A 372 6.51 -7.75 4.81
C PHE A 372 6.44 -8.23 3.34
N GLY A 373 7.28 -9.14 2.93
CA GLY A 373 7.19 -9.86 1.65
C GLY A 373 7.47 -8.97 0.44
N GLN A 374 8.31 -7.96 0.59
CA GLN A 374 8.88 -7.19 -0.50
C GLN A 374 10.28 -7.70 -0.84
N ILE A 375 10.73 -7.39 -2.05
CA ILE A 375 12.08 -7.75 -2.53
C ILE A 375 12.63 -6.60 -3.36
N ARG A 376 13.94 -6.42 -3.33
CA ARG A 376 14.65 -5.49 -4.21
C ARG A 376 15.83 -6.20 -4.85
N VAL A 377 16.18 -5.80 -6.06
CA VAL A 377 17.38 -6.24 -6.76
C VAL A 377 18.25 -5.03 -7.05
N LYS A 378 19.56 -5.19 -6.90
CA LYS A 378 20.50 -4.10 -7.14
C LYS A 378 20.40 -3.66 -8.61
N PRO A 379 20.28 -2.36 -8.93
CA PRO A 379 20.01 -1.89 -10.28
C PRO A 379 21.08 -2.29 -11.31
N ASP A 380 22.34 -2.37 -10.90
CA ASP A 380 23.50 -2.68 -11.76
C ASP A 380 23.99 -4.13 -11.65
N ASP A 381 23.46 -4.93 -10.71
CA ASP A 381 23.81 -6.34 -10.54
C ASP A 381 22.58 -7.23 -10.30
N PRO A 382 22.18 -8.04 -11.31
CA PRO A 382 21.00 -8.89 -11.19
C PRO A 382 21.16 -10.02 -10.15
N ASN A 383 22.37 -10.31 -9.66
CA ASN A 383 22.61 -11.37 -8.69
C ASN A 383 22.54 -10.88 -7.23
N THR A 384 22.56 -9.56 -7.02
CA THR A 384 22.46 -8.98 -5.68
C THR A 384 21.01 -8.66 -5.35
N VAL A 385 20.43 -9.40 -4.38
CA VAL A 385 18.99 -9.41 -4.07
C VAL A 385 18.78 -9.23 -2.57
N TYR A 386 17.79 -8.41 -2.22
CA TYR A 386 17.42 -8.05 -0.85
C TYR A 386 15.94 -8.36 -0.59
N PRO A 387 15.58 -9.47 0.06
CA PRO A 387 14.26 -9.66 0.62
C PRO A 387 14.08 -8.77 1.85
N LEU A 388 12.92 -8.10 1.94
CA LEU A 388 12.59 -7.19 3.03
C LEU A 388 11.60 -7.87 3.97
N ASP A 389 12.05 -8.15 5.18
CA ASP A 389 11.26 -8.76 6.24
C ASP A 389 11.80 -8.25 7.60
N VAL A 390 11.67 -9.04 8.66
CA VAL A 390 12.17 -8.70 9.99
C VAL A 390 13.70 -8.53 9.99
N ALA A 391 14.42 -9.48 9.40
CA ALA A 391 15.88 -9.38 9.27
C ALA A 391 16.29 -8.71 7.96
N PHE A 392 17.43 -8.05 7.97
CA PHE A 392 18.09 -7.59 6.75
C PHE A 392 18.97 -8.70 6.19
N MET A 393 18.62 -9.17 5.03
CA MET A 393 19.33 -10.25 4.31
C MET A 393 19.75 -9.75 2.92
N ARG A 394 20.81 -10.31 2.40
CA ARG A 394 21.30 -10.02 1.06
C ARG A 394 21.89 -11.27 0.43
N SER A 395 21.41 -11.63 -0.75
CA SER A 395 22.08 -12.55 -1.64
C SER A 395 23.04 -11.81 -2.57
N THR A 396 24.12 -12.46 -2.97
CA THR A 396 25.04 -11.99 -4.04
C THR A 396 25.28 -13.06 -5.11
N ASP A 397 24.49 -14.12 -5.08
CA ASP A 397 24.60 -15.30 -5.97
C ASP A 397 23.31 -15.60 -6.73
N GLY A 398 22.45 -14.59 -6.91
CA GLY A 398 21.20 -14.74 -7.68
C GLY A 398 20.06 -15.37 -6.86
N GLY A 399 20.15 -15.28 -5.55
CA GLY A 399 19.11 -15.78 -4.65
C GLY A 399 19.29 -17.25 -4.27
N GLU A 400 20.50 -17.82 -4.44
CA GLU A 400 20.77 -19.19 -4.00
C GLU A 400 21.01 -19.26 -2.49
N THR A 401 21.71 -18.25 -1.92
CA THR A 401 21.97 -18.15 -0.47
C THR A 401 21.62 -16.77 0.08
N PHE A 402 21.17 -16.71 1.35
CA PHE A 402 20.76 -15.49 2.03
C PHE A 402 21.32 -15.38 3.45
N PRO A 403 22.58 -14.99 3.60
CA PRO A 403 23.11 -14.68 4.92
C PRO A 403 22.36 -13.54 5.58
N ILE A 404 22.01 -13.72 6.86
CA ILE A 404 21.45 -12.64 7.69
C ILE A 404 22.57 -11.68 8.04
N ILE A 405 22.46 -10.43 7.62
CA ILE A 405 23.45 -9.38 7.94
C ILE A 405 23.05 -8.69 9.25
N TYR A 406 21.78 -8.32 9.39
CA TYR A 406 21.22 -7.72 10.60
C TYR A 406 19.90 -8.38 10.99
N GLY A 407 19.71 -8.66 12.28
CA GLY A 407 18.50 -9.28 12.81
C GLY A 407 18.42 -9.16 14.33
N TYR A 408 17.43 -9.81 14.94
CA TYR A 408 17.29 -9.83 16.40
C TYR A 408 18.53 -10.37 17.10
N GLY A 409 19.10 -9.55 18.01
CA GLY A 409 20.32 -9.89 18.76
C GLY A 409 21.63 -9.66 18.01
N GLY A 410 21.60 -9.12 16.80
CA GLY A 410 22.73 -8.66 16.03
C GLY A 410 23.18 -7.24 16.41
N PRO A 411 24.10 -6.62 15.63
CA PRO A 411 24.47 -5.22 15.81
C PRO A 411 23.23 -4.32 15.81
N SER A 412 23.20 -3.32 16.70
CA SER A 412 22.05 -2.43 16.89
C SER A 412 22.00 -1.24 15.91
N GLU A 413 22.82 -1.30 14.86
CA GLU A 413 22.99 -0.19 13.91
C GLU A 413 21.82 -0.05 12.93
N LEU A 414 21.08 -1.13 12.67
CA LEU A 414 19.92 -1.17 11.81
C LEU A 414 18.71 -1.70 12.59
N HIS A 415 17.60 -0.96 12.57
CA HIS A 415 16.34 -1.46 13.12
C HIS A 415 15.80 -2.60 12.25
N VAL A 416 15.18 -3.58 12.87
CA VAL A 416 14.45 -4.65 12.17
C VAL A 416 13.17 -4.15 11.50
N ASP A 417 12.44 -5.05 10.83
CA ASP A 417 11.13 -4.77 10.24
C ASP A 417 11.18 -3.85 9.02
N HIS A 418 11.82 -4.34 7.94
CA HIS A 418 12.07 -3.57 6.72
C HIS A 418 10.86 -3.52 5.79
N HIS A 419 10.48 -2.31 5.34
CA HIS A 419 9.37 -2.08 4.44
C HIS A 419 9.78 -1.39 3.13
N ALA A 420 10.90 -0.68 3.13
CA ALA A 420 11.42 0.01 1.96
C ALA A 420 12.93 -0.12 1.87
N LEU A 421 13.43 -0.18 0.65
CA LEU A 421 14.86 -0.09 0.33
C LEU A 421 15.00 0.61 -1.02
N ALA A 422 15.75 1.70 -1.04
CA ALA A 422 16.02 2.47 -2.25
C ALA A 422 17.52 2.58 -2.50
N PHE A 423 17.90 2.61 -3.77
CA PHE A 423 19.27 2.76 -4.24
C PHE A 423 19.45 4.16 -4.84
N ALA A 424 20.55 4.83 -4.50
CA ALA A 424 20.83 6.10 -5.13
C ALA A 424 21.13 5.90 -6.63
N PRO A 425 20.55 6.71 -7.53
CA PRO A 425 20.66 6.51 -8.98
C PRO A 425 22.09 6.70 -9.52
N ASP A 426 22.95 7.44 -8.82
CA ASP A 426 24.35 7.67 -9.18
C ASP A 426 25.33 6.73 -8.47
N ASP A 427 24.89 6.00 -7.45
CA ASP A 427 25.72 5.11 -6.62
C ASP A 427 24.86 3.99 -6.01
N PRO A 428 24.69 2.83 -6.69
CA PRO A 428 23.87 1.73 -6.19
C PRO A 428 24.37 1.06 -4.90
N ASP A 429 25.55 1.41 -4.39
CA ASP A 429 26.02 0.99 -3.07
C ASP A 429 25.57 1.95 -1.95
N TYR A 430 25.05 3.13 -2.32
CA TYR A 430 24.36 4.01 -1.38
C TYR A 430 22.91 3.61 -1.26
N LEU A 431 22.54 3.05 -0.11
CA LEU A 431 21.21 2.52 0.18
C LEU A 431 20.53 3.34 1.26
N ILE A 432 19.20 3.46 1.15
CA ILE A 432 18.36 3.95 2.24
C ILE A 432 17.30 2.89 2.54
N SER A 433 17.29 2.41 3.79
CA SER A 433 16.28 1.49 4.31
C SER A 433 15.25 2.23 5.13
N GLY A 434 13.97 1.96 4.84
CA GLY A 434 12.82 2.34 5.65
C GLY A 434 12.31 1.14 6.44
N ASN A 435 12.20 1.30 7.75
CA ASN A 435 11.79 0.25 8.67
C ASN A 435 10.87 0.80 9.78
N ASP A 436 10.48 -0.04 10.74
CA ASP A 436 9.62 0.41 11.85
C ASP A 436 10.32 1.40 12.81
N GLY A 437 11.64 1.47 12.79
CA GLY A 437 12.45 2.43 13.57
C GLY A 437 12.71 3.75 12.84
N GLY A 438 12.37 3.85 11.55
CA GLY A 438 12.61 5.07 10.76
C GLY A 438 13.47 4.83 9.53
N ILE A 439 14.52 5.62 9.36
CA ILE A 439 15.40 5.63 8.19
C ILE A 439 16.84 5.30 8.62
N ASN A 440 17.46 4.40 7.87
CA ASN A 440 18.87 4.06 8.02
C ASN A 440 19.58 4.16 6.65
N ILE A 441 20.84 4.57 6.64
CA ILE A 441 21.64 4.78 5.44
C ILE A 441 22.86 3.86 5.46
N SER A 442 23.12 3.19 4.34
CA SER A 442 24.35 2.46 4.05
C SER A 442 25.06 3.08 2.86
N VAL A 443 26.40 3.02 2.87
CA VAL A 443 27.25 3.53 1.78
C VAL A 443 28.11 2.43 1.15
N ASP A 444 27.85 1.19 1.50
CA ASP A 444 28.67 0.01 1.13
C ASP A 444 27.80 -1.21 0.77
N GLY A 445 26.64 -0.97 0.16
CA GLY A 445 25.74 -2.02 -0.32
C GLY A 445 25.06 -2.79 0.81
N GLY A 446 24.93 -2.19 2.01
CA GLY A 446 24.23 -2.77 3.15
C GLY A 446 25.12 -3.58 4.09
N GLU A 447 26.46 -3.48 3.98
CA GLU A 447 27.37 -4.12 4.94
C GLU A 447 27.33 -3.41 6.29
N HIS A 448 27.31 -2.07 6.29
CA HIS A 448 27.19 -1.23 7.49
C HIS A 448 26.12 -0.16 7.30
N TRP A 449 25.51 0.21 8.42
CA TRP A 449 24.40 1.16 8.46
C TRP A 449 24.63 2.27 9.48
#